data_ca158218cf173b6ae70f713c218c3d06
#
_entry.id   ca158218cf173b6ae70f713c218c3d06
#
_cell.length_a   1.000
_cell.length_b   1.000
_cell.length_c   1.000
_cell.angle_alpha   90.00
_cell.angle_beta   90.00
_cell.angle_gamma   90.00
#
_symmetry.space_group_name_H-M   'P 1'
#
loop_
_entity.id
_entity.type
_entity.pdbx_description
1 polymer ?
#
loop_
_entity_poly.entity_id
_entity_poly.type
_entity_poly.pdbx_seq_one_letter_code
_entity_poly.pdbx_strand_id
1 'polypeptide(L)'
;MALPMVATAQQRDGGWNTISQEQRREERRRARQEYQRDNRRNYRRGRNWDRYDSYGGSFQLRQTALNAGYNEGIKEGRKDRQRGERFEYRDEGKFQSATTDYSSRLGDLELYRRYYREGYANGYEDGYRGY
;
A
#
# COMPACT_ATOMS: atom_id res chain seq x y z
N MET A 1 -16.06 -32.01 40.56
CA MET A 1 -15.67 -31.78 40.45
C MET A 1 -15.12 -31.65 40.16
N ALA A 2 -15.05 -31.16 39.90
CA ALA A 2 -14.54 -30.96 39.80
C ALA A 2 -14.02 -30.71 39.66
N LEU A 3 -13.66 -30.36 39.34
CA LEU A 3 -13.00 -30.14 39.31
C LEU A 3 -12.47 -29.78 39.12
N PRO A 4 -12.20 -29.76 39.23
CA PRO A 4 -11.63 -29.41 39.14
C PRO A 4 -11.06 -29.22 38.61
N MET A 5 -10.93 -29.27 38.30
CA MET A 5 -10.46 -29.03 37.92
C MET A 5 -10.37 -28.67 37.26
N VAL A 6 -10.63 -28.49 37.09
CA VAL A 6 -10.55 -28.16 36.76
C VAL A 6 -10.59 -27.60 36.43
N ALA A 7 -10.80 -27.40 36.47
CA ALA A 7 -10.77 -26.95 36.53
C ALA A 7 -10.45 -26.61 36.43
N THR A 8 -10.18 -26.63 36.34
CA THR A 8 -9.74 -26.38 36.48
C THR A 8 -9.28 -26.16 35.99
N ALA A 9 -8.98 -26.20 35.85
CA ALA A 9 -8.53 -26.01 35.56
C ALA A 9 -8.75 -25.42 34.73
N GLN A 10 -9.23 -25.32 34.55
CA GLN A 10 -9.48 -24.71 34.09
C GLN A 10 -9.83 -23.79 34.29
N GLN A 11 -10.11 -23.65 34.63
CA GLN A 11 -10.29 -22.80 35.20
C GLN A 11 -9.85 -22.59 36.22
N ARG A 12 -9.73 -23.25 36.70
CA ARG A 12 -9.04 -23.28 37.63
C ARG A 12 -8.12 -22.31 37.85
N ASP A 13 -7.57 -21.86 38.30
CA ASP A 13 -6.59 -20.98 37.87
C ASP A 13 -7.05 -19.95 36.86
N GLY A 14 -8.19 -19.36 36.99
CA GLY A 14 -8.74 -18.41 36.07
C GLY A 14 -7.85 -17.21 35.79
N GLY A 15 -7.17 -16.72 36.87
CA GLY A 15 -6.24 -15.61 36.72
C GLY A 15 -5.04 -15.93 35.85
N TRP A 16 -4.50 -17.10 36.04
CA TRP A 16 -3.36 -17.55 35.27
C TRP A 16 -3.71 -17.73 33.78
N ASN A 17 -4.86 -18.30 33.49
CA ASN A 17 -5.35 -18.43 32.13
C ASN A 17 -5.60 -17.09 31.49
N THR A 18 -6.10 -16.13 32.24
CA THR A 18 -6.37 -14.78 31.73
C THR A 18 -5.07 -14.10 31.28
N ILE A 19 -4.03 -14.18 32.12
CA ILE A 19 -2.71 -13.60 31.79
C ILE A 19 -2.17 -14.25 30.53
N SER A 20 -2.23 -15.56 30.45
CA SER A 20 -1.75 -16.28 29.28
C SER A 20 -2.49 -15.91 28.01
N GLN A 21 -3.81 -15.71 28.09
CA GLN A 21 -4.60 -15.28 26.94
C GLN A 21 -4.25 -13.88 26.50
N GLU A 22 -4.06 -12.97 27.44
CA GLU A 22 -3.66 -11.61 27.15
C GLU A 22 -2.30 -11.58 26.44
N GLN A 23 -1.34 -12.35 26.95
CA GLN A 23 -0.03 -12.45 26.31
C GLN A 23 -0.14 -12.96 24.88
N ARG A 24 -0.96 -13.97 24.64
CA ARG A 24 -1.15 -14.52 23.31
C ARG A 24 -1.82 -13.51 22.37
N ARG A 25 -2.76 -12.72 22.89
CA ARG A 25 -3.39 -11.66 22.09
C ARG A 25 -2.36 -10.60 21.70
N GLU A 26 -1.53 -10.22 22.66
CA GLU A 26 -0.48 -9.24 22.45
C GLU A 26 0.51 -9.73 21.39
N GLU A 27 0.96 -10.97 21.51
CA GLU A 27 1.87 -11.57 20.54
C GLU A 27 1.26 -11.61 19.14
N ARG A 28 -0.01 -12.01 19.03
CA ARG A 28 -0.69 -12.03 17.74
C ARG A 28 -0.82 -10.65 17.15
N ARG A 29 -1.11 -9.65 18.00
CA ARG A 29 -1.21 -8.28 17.54
C ARG A 29 0.13 -7.77 17.01
N ARG A 30 1.19 -8.03 17.74
CA ARG A 30 2.56 -7.65 17.33
C ARG A 30 2.93 -8.33 16.01
N ALA A 31 2.69 -9.62 15.94
CA ALA A 31 2.99 -10.40 14.73
C ALA A 31 2.23 -9.87 13.53
N ARG A 32 0.95 -9.49 13.72
CA ARG A 32 0.16 -8.91 12.65
C ARG A 32 0.70 -7.55 12.21
N GLN A 33 1.08 -6.71 13.17
CA GLN A 33 1.66 -5.41 12.87
C GLN A 33 2.99 -5.54 12.13
N GLU A 34 3.83 -6.46 12.56
CA GLU A 34 5.09 -6.76 11.89
C GLU A 34 4.85 -7.24 10.45
N TYR A 35 3.94 -8.18 10.30
CA TYR A 35 3.59 -8.71 8.98
C TYR A 35 3.09 -7.61 8.06
N GLN A 36 2.21 -6.74 8.57
CA GLN A 36 1.68 -5.62 7.78
C GLN A 36 2.77 -4.62 7.42
N ARG A 37 3.70 -4.37 8.34
CA ARG A 37 4.82 -3.46 8.08
C ARG A 37 5.75 -4.04 7.03
N ASP A 38 6.08 -5.31 7.15
CA ASP A 38 6.96 -6.00 6.22
C ASP A 38 6.33 -6.09 4.84
N ASN A 39 5.03 -6.40 4.78
CA ASN A 39 4.30 -6.41 3.53
C ASN A 39 4.28 -5.05 2.87
N ARG A 40 4.04 -4.00 3.65
CA ARG A 40 4.06 -2.64 3.11
C ARG A 40 5.42 -2.30 2.53
N ARG A 41 6.49 -2.68 3.23
CA ARG A 41 7.84 -2.45 2.75
C ARG A 41 8.12 -3.24 1.48
N ASN A 42 7.67 -4.48 1.42
CA ASN A 42 7.86 -5.33 0.26
C ASN A 42 7.05 -4.89 -0.94
N TYR A 43 5.85 -4.35 -0.72
CA TYR A 43 4.97 -3.91 -1.80
C TYR A 43 5.14 -2.44 -2.16
N ARG A 44 5.88 -1.67 -1.36
CA ARG A 44 6.18 -0.31 -1.74
C ARG A 44 7.08 -0.34 -2.97
N ARG A 45 6.51 0.05 -4.09
CA ARG A 45 7.23 0.01 -5.37
C ARG A 45 8.13 1.20 -5.57
N GLY A 46 7.69 2.37 -5.09
CA GLY A 46 8.45 3.59 -5.25
C GLY A 46 8.79 3.84 -6.71
N ARG A 47 10.03 4.21 -6.97
CA ARG A 47 10.54 4.39 -8.33
C ARG A 47 11.27 3.15 -8.85
N ASN A 48 11.12 2.02 -8.20
CA ASN A 48 11.72 0.78 -8.68
C ASN A 48 10.78 0.16 -9.71
N TRP A 49 10.98 0.53 -10.96
CA TRP A 49 10.09 0.10 -12.04
C TRP A 49 10.09 -1.41 -12.26
N ASP A 50 11.12 -2.10 -11.82
CA ASP A 50 11.17 -3.57 -11.91
C ASP A 50 10.10 -4.24 -11.05
N ARG A 51 9.59 -3.55 -10.06
CA ARG A 51 8.52 -4.07 -9.19
C ARG A 51 7.13 -3.84 -9.75
N TYR A 52 7.02 -3.14 -10.86
CA TYR A 52 5.73 -2.88 -11.51
C TYR A 52 5.48 -3.96 -12.55
N ASP A 53 4.21 -4.35 -12.68
CA ASP A 53 3.81 -5.33 -13.68
C ASP A 53 4.07 -4.82 -15.08
N SER A 54 4.22 -5.74 -16.02
CA SER A 54 4.36 -5.40 -17.42
C SER A 54 3.11 -5.83 -18.17
N TYR A 55 2.55 -4.89 -18.93
CA TYR A 55 1.34 -5.11 -19.72
C TYR A 55 1.61 -5.05 -21.22
N GLY A 56 2.89 -5.09 -21.59
CA GLY A 56 3.30 -4.98 -22.98
C GLY A 56 3.73 -3.56 -23.34
N GLY A 57 3.88 -3.31 -24.63
CA GLY A 57 4.38 -2.05 -25.14
C GLY A 57 5.89 -1.94 -25.07
N SER A 58 6.42 -0.81 -25.53
CA SER A 58 7.85 -0.58 -25.50
C SER A 58 8.34 -0.25 -24.10
N PHE A 59 9.60 -0.48 -23.86
CA PHE A 59 10.25 -0.09 -22.61
C PHE A 59 10.10 1.40 -22.37
N GLN A 60 10.25 2.21 -23.41
CA GLN A 60 10.17 3.66 -23.30
C GLN A 60 8.77 4.12 -22.92
N LEU A 61 7.73 3.52 -23.50
CA LEU A 61 6.35 3.85 -23.13
C LEU A 61 6.10 3.56 -21.65
N ARG A 62 6.48 2.38 -21.23
CA ARG A 62 6.25 1.94 -19.85
C ARG A 62 6.99 2.83 -18.86
N GLN A 63 8.27 3.05 -19.09
CA GLN A 63 9.09 3.84 -18.18
C GLN A 63 8.65 5.29 -18.11
N THR A 64 8.32 5.89 -19.25
CA THR A 64 7.83 7.27 -19.29
C THR A 64 6.53 7.39 -18.53
N ALA A 65 5.60 6.48 -18.75
CA ALA A 65 4.29 6.52 -18.09
C ALA A 65 4.40 6.32 -16.58
N LEU A 66 5.17 5.32 -16.15
CA LEU A 66 5.37 5.07 -14.72
C LEU A 66 6.03 6.26 -14.03
N ASN A 67 7.05 6.83 -14.67
CA ASN A 67 7.76 7.98 -14.10
C ASN A 67 6.86 9.21 -14.02
N ALA A 68 6.14 9.51 -15.09
CA ALA A 68 5.24 10.68 -15.12
C ALA A 68 4.13 10.53 -14.08
N GLY A 69 3.51 9.35 -14.03
CA GLY A 69 2.44 9.08 -13.06
C GLY A 69 2.94 9.19 -11.63
N TYR A 70 4.07 8.55 -11.34
CA TYR A 70 4.62 8.58 -9.99
C TYR A 70 4.95 10.00 -9.55
N ASN A 71 5.57 10.79 -10.41
CA ASN A 71 5.93 12.17 -10.09
C ASN A 71 4.71 13.03 -9.78
N GLU A 72 3.66 12.91 -10.56
CA GLU A 72 2.42 13.63 -10.30
C GLU A 72 1.73 13.12 -9.03
N GLY A 73 1.70 11.80 -8.87
CA GLY A 73 1.06 11.19 -7.70
C GLY A 73 1.73 11.58 -6.39
N ILE A 74 3.06 11.51 -6.32
CA ILE A 74 3.75 11.82 -5.06
C ILE A 74 3.57 13.29 -4.68
N LYS A 75 3.54 14.17 -5.67
CA LYS A 75 3.29 15.59 -5.45
C LYS A 75 1.89 15.82 -4.87
N GLU A 76 0.88 15.20 -5.45
CA GLU A 76 -0.49 15.32 -4.95
C GLU A 76 -0.66 14.69 -3.57
N GLY A 77 -0.06 13.53 -3.35
CA GLY A 77 -0.14 12.87 -2.06
C GLY A 77 0.46 13.70 -0.94
N ARG A 78 1.61 14.31 -1.18
CA ARG A 78 2.24 15.22 -0.22
C ARG A 78 1.36 16.43 0.07
N LYS A 79 0.74 16.97 -0.97
CA LYS A 79 -0.12 18.14 -0.83
C LYS A 79 -1.37 17.82 -0.01
N ASP A 80 -2.01 16.69 -0.31
CA ASP A 80 -3.21 16.28 0.44
C ASP A 80 -2.89 16.00 1.91
N ARG A 81 -1.74 15.38 2.17
CA ARG A 81 -1.29 15.18 3.54
C ARG A 81 -1.10 16.49 4.28
N GLN A 82 -0.44 17.46 3.66
CA GLN A 82 -0.17 18.76 4.28
C GLN A 82 -1.47 19.51 4.58
N ARG A 83 -2.48 19.33 3.75
CA ARG A 83 -3.78 19.98 3.91
C ARG A 83 -4.72 19.23 4.83
N GLY A 84 -4.32 18.05 5.31
CA GLY A 84 -5.17 17.21 6.14
C GLY A 84 -6.34 16.61 5.37
N GLU A 85 -6.24 16.48 4.06
CA GLU A 85 -7.27 15.88 3.25
C GLU A 85 -7.18 14.36 3.32
N ARG A 86 -8.32 13.70 3.09
CA ARG A 86 -8.35 12.25 3.14
C ARG A 86 -7.62 11.63 1.94
N PHE A 87 -7.23 10.39 2.11
CA PHE A 87 -6.57 9.63 1.05
C PHE A 87 -7.56 9.35 -0.08
N GLU A 88 -7.42 10.08 -1.18
CA GLU A 88 -8.24 9.88 -2.37
C GLU A 88 -7.54 10.51 -3.57
N TYR A 89 -7.29 9.71 -4.60
CA TYR A 89 -6.60 10.19 -5.80
C TYR A 89 -7.41 9.99 -7.09
N ARG A 90 -8.47 9.18 -7.03
CA ARG A 90 -9.19 8.78 -8.23
C ARG A 90 -9.97 9.91 -8.88
N ASP A 91 -10.29 10.93 -8.10
CA ASP A 91 -11.00 12.11 -8.61
C ASP A 91 -10.05 13.21 -9.10
N GLU A 92 -8.76 13.01 -8.99
CA GLU A 92 -7.80 13.99 -9.48
C GLU A 92 -7.76 14.03 -11.00
N GLY A 93 -7.76 15.25 -11.58
CA GLY A 93 -7.81 15.43 -13.02
C GLY A 93 -6.65 14.75 -13.75
N LYS A 94 -5.44 14.86 -13.21
CA LYS A 94 -4.27 14.25 -13.85
C LYS A 94 -4.25 12.74 -13.75
N PHE A 95 -4.86 12.19 -12.70
CA PHE A 95 -5.05 10.74 -12.62
C PHE A 95 -6.03 10.28 -13.68
N GLN A 96 -7.13 11.01 -13.82
CA GLN A 96 -8.20 10.63 -14.77
C GLN A 96 -7.73 10.74 -16.21
N SER A 97 -7.10 11.84 -16.59
CA SER A 97 -6.61 12.02 -17.96
C SER A 97 -5.42 11.13 -18.27
N ALA A 98 -4.50 10.97 -17.32
CA ALA A 98 -3.37 10.04 -17.39
C ALA A 98 -2.55 10.20 -18.69
N THR A 99 -2.29 11.43 -19.09
CA THR A 99 -1.61 11.73 -20.37
C THR A 99 -0.36 12.58 -20.21
N THR A 100 0.05 12.90 -18.98
CA THR A 100 1.25 13.70 -18.77
C THR A 100 2.45 12.99 -19.43
N ASP A 101 3.18 13.77 -20.24
CA ASP A 101 4.35 13.31 -20.99
C ASP A 101 4.05 12.26 -22.06
N TYR A 102 2.79 12.01 -22.35
CA TYR A 102 2.44 11.12 -23.44
C TYR A 102 2.69 11.76 -24.81
N SER A 103 3.16 10.93 -25.72
CA SER A 103 3.29 11.27 -27.11
C SER A 103 2.94 10.03 -27.95
N SER A 104 2.29 10.23 -29.08
CA SER A 104 1.84 9.10 -29.92
C SER A 104 2.97 8.19 -30.38
N ARG A 105 4.19 8.72 -30.49
CA ARG A 105 5.34 7.92 -30.85
C ARG A 105 5.69 6.85 -29.81
N LEU A 106 5.21 7.01 -28.57
CA LEU A 106 5.44 6.03 -27.54
C LEU A 106 4.60 4.76 -27.74
N GLY A 107 3.45 4.89 -28.38
CA GLY A 107 2.58 3.76 -28.63
C GLY A 107 1.16 4.00 -28.17
N ASP A 108 0.49 2.93 -27.78
CA ASP A 108 -0.92 2.92 -27.44
C ASP A 108 -1.25 3.79 -26.23
N LEU A 109 -2.23 4.68 -26.39
CA LEU A 109 -2.63 5.61 -25.33
C LEU A 109 -3.22 4.90 -24.12
N GLU A 110 -4.07 3.89 -24.32
CA GLU A 110 -4.71 3.20 -23.19
C GLU A 110 -3.71 2.40 -22.39
N LEU A 111 -2.71 1.83 -23.07
CA LEU A 111 -1.62 1.14 -22.38
C LEU A 111 -0.79 2.14 -21.56
N TYR A 112 -0.50 3.32 -22.13
CA TYR A 112 0.20 4.39 -21.42
C TYR A 112 -0.57 4.78 -20.15
N ARG A 113 -1.87 4.99 -20.29
CA ARG A 113 -2.74 5.37 -19.18
C ARG A 113 -2.71 4.33 -18.06
N ARG A 114 -2.67 3.06 -18.42
CA ARG A 114 -2.63 1.98 -17.43
C ARG A 114 -1.37 2.05 -16.58
N TYR A 115 -0.22 2.19 -17.21
CA TYR A 115 1.03 2.35 -16.49
C TYR A 115 1.06 3.64 -15.68
N TYR A 116 0.61 4.73 -16.28
CA TYR A 116 0.58 6.03 -15.62
C TYR A 116 -0.23 5.98 -14.33
N ARG A 117 -1.42 5.43 -14.39
CA ARG A 117 -2.30 5.35 -13.23
C ARG A 117 -1.72 4.46 -12.13
N GLU A 118 -1.04 3.41 -12.49
CA GLU A 118 -0.36 2.57 -11.51
C GLU A 118 0.78 3.33 -10.84
N GLY A 119 1.58 4.03 -11.60
CA GLY A 119 2.62 4.90 -11.06
C GLY A 119 2.05 5.98 -10.17
N TYR A 120 0.97 6.62 -10.61
CA TYR A 120 0.30 7.68 -9.86
C TYR A 120 -0.20 7.18 -8.51
N ALA A 121 -0.90 6.06 -8.49
CA ALA A 121 -1.44 5.50 -7.25
C ALA A 121 -0.32 5.21 -6.26
N ASN A 122 0.77 4.62 -6.72
CA ASN A 122 1.91 4.33 -5.84
C ASN A 122 2.62 5.60 -5.38
N GLY A 123 2.78 6.56 -6.28
CA GLY A 123 3.36 7.86 -5.92
C GLY A 123 2.51 8.60 -4.90
N TYR A 124 1.20 8.62 -5.12
CA TYR A 124 0.28 9.27 -4.19
C TYR A 124 0.37 8.64 -2.81
N GLU A 125 0.36 7.33 -2.74
CA GLU A 125 0.49 6.63 -1.46
C GLU A 125 1.80 6.99 -0.77
N ASP A 126 2.91 6.97 -1.51
CA ASP A 126 4.20 7.33 -0.95
C ASP A 126 4.21 8.76 -0.42
N GLY A 127 3.70 9.71 -1.20
CA GLY A 127 3.63 11.11 -0.78
C GLY A 127 2.74 11.32 0.43
N TYR A 128 1.60 10.68 0.44
CA TYR A 128 0.65 10.78 1.55
C TYR A 128 1.22 10.18 2.83
N ARG A 129 2.05 9.16 2.72
CA ARG A 129 2.72 8.53 3.88
C ARG A 129 4.00 9.24 4.29
N GLY A 130 4.41 10.27 3.58
CA GLY A 130 5.57 11.09 3.95
C GLY A 130 6.90 10.68 3.34
N TYR A 131 6.87 9.92 2.26
CA TYR A 131 8.11 9.55 1.55
C TYR A 131 8.54 10.56 0.48
#